data_93be9341e6b5881d94072163c65a47b3
#
_entry.id   93be9341e6b5881d94072163c65a47b3
#
_cell.length_a   1.000
_cell.length_b   1.000
_cell.length_c   1.000
_cell.angle_alpha   90.00
_cell.angle_beta   90.00
_cell.angle_gamma   90.00
#
_symmetry.space_group_name_H-M   'P 1'
#
loop_
_entity.id
_entity.type
_entity.pdbx_description
1 polymer ?
#
loop_
_entity_poly.entity_id
_entity_poly.type
_entity_poly.pdbx_seq_one_letter_code
_entity_poly.pdbx_strand_id
1 'polypeptide(L)'
;MKKEELFKKLRAVTHEQYDMPTAPVQGITYAHPLEQFVRMTETVGGKVVMAKKTDELNLLIRNLYPEAHVFASSLPFITIASLNPDTVSDAQALNGTDVGIVQGEVGVAENACIWVPQTMKEKAVMFISEYLVILLDKTGIVNNMHEAYARIHMDDRYQFGTFISGPSKTADIEQALVMGAQAARGVTVVILS
;
A
#
# COMPACT_ATOMS: atom_id res chain seq x y z
N MET A 1 -26.91 23.76 4.42
CA MET A 1 -26.90 23.82 2.95
C MET A 1 -27.00 22.42 2.40
N LYS A 2 -27.95 22.14 1.50
CA LYS A 2 -28.08 20.81 0.88
C LYS A 2 -26.95 20.60 -0.16
N LYS A 3 -26.53 19.37 -0.36
CA LYS A 3 -25.48 18.98 -1.31
C LYS A 3 -25.67 19.57 -2.72
N GLU A 4 -26.90 19.50 -3.21
CA GLU A 4 -27.29 20.02 -4.53
C GLU A 4 -27.14 21.54 -4.63
N GLU A 5 -27.48 22.26 -3.57
CA GLU A 5 -27.34 23.71 -3.49
C GLU A 5 -25.85 24.13 -3.47
N LEU A 6 -25.00 23.37 -2.79
CA LEU A 6 -23.55 23.56 -2.81
C LEU A 6 -23.00 23.38 -4.23
N PHE A 7 -23.34 22.27 -4.90
CA PHE A 7 -22.89 22.03 -6.26
C PHE A 7 -23.40 23.05 -7.26
N LYS A 8 -24.62 23.57 -7.10
CA LYS A 8 -25.15 24.64 -7.93
C LYS A 8 -24.32 25.93 -7.76
N LYS A 9 -23.97 26.27 -6.52
CA LYS A 9 -23.12 27.45 -6.24
C LYS A 9 -21.70 27.27 -6.82
N LEU A 10 -21.09 26.09 -6.66
CA LEU A 10 -19.77 25.82 -7.21
C LEU A 10 -19.75 25.89 -8.74
N ARG A 11 -20.74 25.33 -9.42
CA ARG A 11 -20.87 25.44 -10.89
C ARG A 11 -21.08 26.87 -11.37
N ALA A 12 -21.77 27.69 -10.58
CA ALA A 12 -22.02 29.11 -10.94
C ALA A 12 -20.76 30.00 -10.88
N VAL A 13 -19.72 29.57 -10.15
CA VAL A 13 -18.42 30.29 -10.09
C VAL A 13 -17.40 29.73 -11.08
N THR A 14 -17.69 28.62 -11.77
CA THR A 14 -16.82 28.11 -12.82
C THR A 14 -17.12 28.77 -14.12
N HIS A 15 -16.29 29.73 -14.53
CA HIS A 15 -16.53 30.57 -15.73
C HIS A 15 -16.03 29.90 -17.01
N GLU A 16 -15.07 28.98 -16.92
CA GLU A 16 -14.49 28.28 -18.07
C GLU A 16 -14.48 26.78 -17.81
N GLN A 17 -14.85 26.02 -18.81
CA GLN A 17 -14.73 24.55 -18.81
C GLN A 17 -13.65 24.18 -19.81
N TYR A 18 -12.68 23.41 -19.34
CA TYR A 18 -11.63 22.86 -20.19
C TYR A 18 -11.84 21.36 -20.29
N ASP A 19 -11.72 20.82 -21.49
CA ASP A 19 -11.73 19.40 -21.70
C ASP A 19 -10.47 18.76 -21.09
N MET A 20 -10.58 17.52 -20.65
CA MET A 20 -9.43 16.79 -20.16
C MET A 20 -8.40 16.63 -21.28
N PRO A 21 -7.10 16.90 -21.04
CA PRO A 21 -6.06 16.70 -22.05
C PRO A 21 -6.11 15.28 -22.63
N THR A 22 -6.14 15.19 -23.96
CA THR A 22 -6.18 13.91 -24.67
C THR A 22 -4.78 13.35 -24.98
N ALA A 23 -3.74 14.20 -24.90
CA ALA A 23 -2.38 13.76 -25.12
C ALA A 23 -1.90 12.92 -23.93
N PRO A 24 -1.37 11.69 -24.16
CA PRO A 24 -0.83 10.89 -23.09
C PRO A 24 0.38 11.59 -22.47
N VAL A 25 0.40 11.64 -21.14
CA VAL A 25 1.55 12.18 -20.40
C VAL A 25 2.68 11.15 -20.51
N GLN A 26 3.83 11.56 -21.04
CA GLN A 26 5.03 10.74 -21.03
C GLN A 26 5.69 10.88 -19.66
N GLY A 27 5.59 9.82 -18.85
CA GLY A 27 6.27 9.73 -17.57
C GLY A 27 7.72 9.28 -17.72
N ILE A 28 8.47 9.38 -16.62
CA ILE A 28 9.84 8.86 -16.55
C ILE A 28 9.87 7.34 -16.78
N THR A 29 10.91 6.86 -17.44
CA THR A 29 11.15 5.43 -17.66
C THR A 29 12.54 5.05 -17.20
N TYR A 30 12.70 3.83 -16.72
CA TYR A 30 13.96 3.30 -16.21
C TYR A 30 14.38 2.07 -17.02
N ALA A 31 15.68 1.92 -17.29
CA ALA A 31 16.22 0.71 -17.96
C ALA A 31 15.96 -0.56 -17.11
N HIS A 32 16.00 -0.42 -15.80
CA HIS A 32 15.81 -1.49 -14.82
C HIS A 32 14.80 -1.08 -13.75
N PRO A 33 13.48 -1.13 -14.04
CA PRO A 33 12.45 -0.65 -13.10
C PRO A 33 12.47 -1.38 -11.75
N LEU A 34 12.76 -2.69 -11.73
CA LEU A 34 12.87 -3.46 -10.49
C LEU A 34 13.99 -2.94 -9.58
N GLU A 35 15.19 -2.73 -10.13
CA GLU A 35 16.33 -2.23 -9.36
C GLU A 35 16.06 -0.81 -8.83
N GLN A 36 15.43 0.01 -9.67
CA GLN A 36 15.01 1.35 -9.27
C GLN A 36 13.98 1.32 -8.14
N PHE A 37 12.97 0.42 -8.23
CA PHE A 37 11.96 0.24 -7.20
C PHE A 37 12.59 -0.18 -5.86
N VAL A 38 13.51 -1.15 -5.87
CA VAL A 38 14.25 -1.58 -4.67
C VAL A 38 14.99 -0.40 -4.05
N ARG A 39 15.79 0.31 -4.84
CA ARG A 39 16.54 1.49 -4.37
C ARG A 39 15.63 2.56 -3.77
N MET A 40 14.51 2.87 -4.42
CA MET A 40 13.56 3.86 -3.93
C MET A 40 12.86 3.40 -2.65
N THR A 41 12.50 2.12 -2.55
CA THR A 41 11.90 1.55 -1.33
C THR A 41 12.83 1.70 -0.12
N GLU A 42 14.13 1.41 -0.30
CA GLU A 42 15.13 1.60 0.75
C GLU A 42 15.34 3.10 1.07
N THR A 43 15.35 3.96 0.06
CA THR A 43 15.50 5.42 0.22
C THR A 43 14.35 5.99 1.07
N VAL A 44 13.13 5.52 0.90
CA VAL A 44 11.99 5.96 1.72
C VAL A 44 11.92 5.24 3.08
N GLY A 45 12.90 4.39 3.40
CA GLY A 45 13.02 3.71 4.70
C GLY A 45 12.26 2.39 4.80
N GLY A 46 11.78 1.84 3.69
CA GLY A 46 11.26 0.47 3.60
C GLY A 46 12.39 -0.57 3.51
N LYS A 47 12.02 -1.83 3.67
CA LYS A 47 12.91 -2.99 3.43
C LYS A 47 12.42 -3.77 2.23
N VAL A 48 13.33 -4.37 1.47
CA VAL A 48 12.98 -5.26 0.35
C VAL A 48 13.57 -6.64 0.59
N VAL A 49 12.77 -7.66 0.35
CA VAL A 49 13.17 -9.06 0.37
C VAL A 49 12.73 -9.71 -0.93
N MET A 50 13.66 -10.37 -1.60
CA MET A 50 13.35 -11.17 -2.80
C MET A 50 12.99 -12.58 -2.39
N ALA A 51 11.88 -13.10 -2.89
CA ALA A 51 11.43 -14.47 -2.65
C ALA A 51 10.91 -15.09 -3.95
N LYS A 52 10.95 -16.42 -4.03
CA LYS A 52 10.26 -17.15 -5.08
C LYS A 52 8.82 -17.44 -4.65
N LYS A 53 7.90 -17.56 -5.60
CA LYS A 53 6.51 -17.97 -5.31
C LYS A 53 6.40 -19.34 -4.64
N THR A 54 7.44 -20.19 -4.80
CA THR A 54 7.55 -21.51 -4.20
C THR A 54 8.18 -21.51 -2.80
N ASP A 55 8.69 -20.37 -2.34
CA ASP A 55 9.33 -20.29 -1.03
C ASP A 55 8.28 -20.34 0.10
N GLU A 56 8.72 -20.84 1.26
CA GLU A 56 7.90 -20.90 2.48
C GLU A 56 7.70 -19.49 3.07
N LEU A 57 6.74 -18.74 2.53
CA LEU A 57 6.48 -17.34 2.91
C LEU A 57 6.19 -17.18 4.41
N ASN A 58 5.49 -18.15 5.01
CA ASN A 58 5.18 -18.11 6.44
C ASN A 58 6.45 -18.15 7.28
N LEU A 59 7.39 -19.03 6.94
CA LEU A 59 8.67 -19.14 7.63
C LEU A 59 9.53 -17.91 7.39
N LEU A 60 9.57 -17.41 6.14
CA LEU A 60 10.29 -16.18 5.79
C LEU A 60 9.81 -14.99 6.63
N ILE A 61 8.49 -14.75 6.67
CA ILE A 61 7.91 -13.62 7.40
C ILE A 61 8.15 -13.78 8.92
N ARG A 62 8.00 -14.97 9.48
CA ARG A 62 8.30 -15.21 10.89
C ARG A 62 9.76 -14.93 11.23
N ASN A 63 10.70 -15.29 10.35
CA ASN A 63 12.13 -15.03 10.55
C ASN A 63 12.47 -13.52 10.42
N LEU A 64 11.71 -12.78 9.62
CA LEU A 64 11.87 -11.31 9.51
C LEU A 64 11.40 -10.58 10.78
N TYR A 65 10.45 -11.18 11.51
CA TYR A 65 9.83 -10.60 12.70
C TYR A 65 9.78 -11.64 13.84
N PRO A 66 10.94 -12.06 14.39
CA PRO A 66 11.00 -13.15 15.39
C PRO A 66 10.31 -12.79 16.70
N GLU A 67 10.23 -11.51 17.05
CA GLU A 67 9.58 -11.02 18.27
C GLU A 67 8.07 -10.77 18.10
N ALA A 68 7.54 -10.89 16.88
CA ALA A 68 6.12 -10.67 16.65
C ALA A 68 5.29 -11.89 17.12
N HIS A 69 4.20 -11.59 17.80
CA HIS A 69 3.27 -12.60 18.33
C HIS A 69 1.94 -12.59 17.57
N VAL A 70 1.48 -11.41 17.15
CA VAL A 70 0.17 -11.21 16.51
C VAL A 70 0.36 -10.83 15.04
N PHE A 71 0.04 -11.78 14.16
CA PHE A 71 0.05 -11.59 12.72
C PHE A 71 -1.40 -11.48 12.23
N ALA A 72 -1.67 -10.52 11.33
CA ALA A 72 -2.98 -10.33 10.72
C ALA A 72 -2.92 -10.40 9.20
N SER A 73 -3.76 -11.24 8.60
CA SER A 73 -3.88 -11.36 7.14
C SER A 73 -5.21 -12.02 6.76
N SER A 74 -5.78 -11.61 5.61
CA SER A 74 -6.89 -12.30 4.96
C SER A 74 -6.43 -13.28 3.86
N LEU A 75 -5.12 -13.31 3.57
CA LEU A 75 -4.55 -14.14 2.52
C LEU A 75 -4.57 -15.63 2.95
N PRO A 76 -5.25 -16.53 2.21
CA PRO A 76 -5.49 -17.90 2.66
C PRO A 76 -4.19 -18.72 2.84
N PHE A 77 -3.11 -18.35 2.14
CA PHE A 77 -1.81 -19.03 2.22
C PHE A 77 -0.90 -18.50 3.33
N ILE A 78 -1.32 -17.44 4.04
CA ILE A 78 -0.62 -16.91 5.22
C ILE A 78 -1.19 -17.58 6.47
N THR A 79 -0.63 -18.76 6.80
CA THR A 79 -1.13 -19.62 7.88
C THR A 79 -0.64 -19.21 9.27
N ILE A 80 0.37 -18.33 9.37
CA ILE A 80 0.86 -17.79 10.64
C ILE A 80 -0.05 -16.69 11.21
N ALA A 81 -1.02 -16.20 10.43
CA ALA A 81 -1.94 -15.17 10.89
C ALA A 81 -2.87 -15.69 11.97
N SER A 82 -2.86 -15.03 13.13
CA SER A 82 -3.78 -15.29 14.25
C SER A 82 -5.04 -14.43 14.20
N LEU A 83 -5.01 -13.34 13.42
CA LEU A 83 -6.15 -12.46 13.16
C LEU A 83 -6.45 -12.42 11.66
N ASN A 84 -7.74 -12.48 11.32
CA ASN A 84 -8.18 -12.35 9.94
C ASN A 84 -9.09 -11.12 9.80
N PRO A 85 -8.67 -10.10 9.01
CA PRO A 85 -9.43 -8.87 8.77
C PRO A 85 -10.84 -9.09 8.20
N ASP A 86 -11.13 -10.27 7.61
CA ASP A 86 -12.45 -10.58 7.07
C ASP A 86 -13.44 -11.08 8.13
N THR A 87 -12.92 -11.63 9.25
CA THR A 87 -13.75 -12.30 10.27
C THR A 87 -13.84 -11.56 11.60
N VAL A 88 -13.02 -10.53 11.81
CA VAL A 88 -13.10 -9.72 13.04
C VAL A 88 -14.43 -8.95 13.11
N SER A 89 -14.88 -8.65 14.33
CA SER A 89 -16.14 -7.94 14.58
C SER A 89 -16.12 -6.51 13.99
N ASP A 90 -15.03 -5.81 14.20
CA ASP A 90 -14.78 -4.43 13.78
C ASP A 90 -13.29 -4.15 13.67
N ALA A 91 -12.94 -2.93 13.24
CA ALA A 91 -11.56 -2.51 13.07
C ALA A 91 -10.75 -2.48 14.38
N GLN A 92 -11.40 -2.26 15.54
CA GLN A 92 -10.72 -2.18 16.84
C GLN A 92 -10.17 -3.54 17.27
N ALA A 93 -10.79 -4.64 16.80
CA ALA A 93 -10.29 -6.00 17.07
C ALA A 93 -8.92 -6.29 16.45
N LEU A 94 -8.46 -5.45 15.51
CA LEU A 94 -7.11 -5.52 14.95
C LEU A 94 -6.08 -4.73 15.76
N ASN A 95 -6.47 -4.05 16.83
CA ASN A 95 -5.54 -3.32 17.70
C ASN A 95 -4.55 -4.30 18.36
N GLY A 96 -3.27 -3.91 18.42
CA GLY A 96 -2.20 -4.77 18.92
C GLY A 96 -1.66 -5.77 17.87
N THR A 97 -1.99 -5.60 16.59
CA THR A 97 -1.34 -6.37 15.51
C THR A 97 0.12 -5.95 15.37
N ASP A 98 1.04 -6.89 15.58
CA ASP A 98 2.47 -6.65 15.39
C ASP A 98 2.81 -6.56 13.90
N VAL A 99 2.30 -7.50 13.09
CA VAL A 99 2.59 -7.56 11.65
C VAL A 99 1.30 -7.77 10.84
N GLY A 100 0.94 -6.78 10.04
CA GLY A 100 -0.08 -6.92 9.00
C GLY A 100 0.55 -7.44 7.70
N ILE A 101 -0.10 -8.38 7.02
CA ILE A 101 0.39 -8.96 5.77
C ILE A 101 -0.70 -8.79 4.70
N VAL A 102 -0.37 -8.08 3.64
CA VAL A 102 -1.32 -7.74 2.57
C VAL A 102 -0.71 -7.99 1.19
N GLN A 103 -1.57 -8.06 0.18
CA GLN A 103 -1.17 -8.17 -1.23
C GLN A 103 -1.16 -6.78 -1.88
N GLY A 104 -0.03 -6.42 -2.50
CA GLY A 104 0.06 -5.29 -3.43
C GLY A 104 -0.10 -5.77 -4.88
N GLU A 105 -0.67 -4.95 -5.73
CA GLU A 105 -0.86 -5.27 -7.16
C GLU A 105 0.14 -4.55 -8.06
N VAL A 106 0.42 -3.28 -7.80
CA VAL A 106 1.30 -2.45 -8.64
C VAL A 106 2.34 -1.75 -7.78
N GLY A 107 3.61 -1.90 -8.13
CA GLY A 107 4.74 -1.18 -7.53
C GLY A 107 5.29 -0.13 -8.48
N VAL A 108 5.59 1.07 -8.00
CA VAL A 108 6.03 2.21 -8.81
C VAL A 108 7.50 2.52 -8.55
N ALA A 109 8.34 2.35 -9.57
CA ALA A 109 9.78 2.54 -9.47
C ALA A 109 10.19 4.00 -9.19
N GLU A 110 9.39 4.95 -9.64
CA GLU A 110 9.60 6.39 -9.47
C GLU A 110 9.68 6.82 -7.99
N ASN A 111 8.80 6.27 -7.15
CA ASN A 111 8.57 6.77 -5.79
C ASN A 111 8.32 5.69 -4.73
N ALA A 112 8.54 4.42 -5.07
CA ALA A 112 8.29 3.25 -4.22
C ALA A 112 6.83 3.11 -3.74
N CYS A 113 5.87 3.79 -4.36
CA CYS A 113 4.47 3.59 -4.07
C CYS A 113 4.03 2.19 -4.48
N ILE A 114 3.25 1.54 -3.63
CA ILE A 114 2.62 0.25 -3.93
C ILE A 114 1.12 0.43 -3.81
N TRP A 115 0.39 0.12 -4.88
CA TRP A 115 -1.06 0.04 -4.83
C TRP A 115 -1.48 -1.21 -4.07
N VAL A 116 -2.18 -1.01 -2.95
CA VAL A 116 -2.77 -2.05 -2.13
C VAL A 116 -4.28 -1.92 -2.21
N PRO A 117 -4.98 -2.82 -2.92
CA PRO A 117 -6.43 -2.83 -2.98
C PRO A 117 -7.02 -3.33 -1.67
N GLN A 118 -8.20 -2.84 -1.31
CA GLN A 118 -8.95 -3.38 -0.19
C GLN A 118 -9.66 -4.67 -0.60
N THR A 119 -8.93 -5.78 -0.61
CA THR A 119 -9.49 -7.13 -0.85
C THR A 119 -10.00 -7.79 0.42
N MET A 120 -9.84 -7.13 1.58
CA MET A 120 -10.29 -7.56 2.90
C MET A 120 -11.42 -6.66 3.41
N LYS A 121 -12.28 -7.19 4.30
CA LYS A 121 -13.35 -6.42 4.95
C LYS A 121 -12.81 -5.24 5.73
N GLU A 122 -11.84 -5.49 6.64
CA GLU A 122 -11.30 -4.46 7.52
C GLU A 122 -9.95 -3.94 7.01
N LYS A 123 -10.01 -2.84 6.22
CA LYS A 123 -8.81 -2.17 5.69
C LYS A 123 -7.88 -1.60 6.77
N ALA A 124 -8.36 -1.49 8.02
CA ALA A 124 -7.56 -1.01 9.13
C ALA A 124 -6.26 -1.79 9.31
N VAL A 125 -6.18 -3.07 8.91
CA VAL A 125 -4.96 -3.88 8.95
C VAL A 125 -3.79 -3.21 8.23
N MET A 126 -4.03 -2.42 7.19
CA MET A 126 -2.98 -1.71 6.44
C MET A 126 -2.36 -0.55 7.23
N PHE A 127 -3.03 -0.06 8.28
CA PHE A 127 -2.66 1.18 8.98
C PHE A 127 -2.43 0.98 10.48
N ILE A 128 -3.14 0.02 11.10
CA ILE A 128 -3.09 -0.20 12.55
C ILE A 128 -1.93 -1.10 12.98
N SER A 129 -1.40 -1.91 12.07
CA SER A 129 -0.30 -2.84 12.34
C SER A 129 1.00 -2.07 12.61
N GLU A 130 1.79 -2.55 13.57
CA GLU A 130 3.07 -1.94 13.92
C GLU A 130 4.08 -2.06 12.75
N TYR A 131 4.09 -3.20 12.08
CA TYR A 131 4.81 -3.46 10.84
C TYR A 131 3.84 -3.90 9.75
N LEU A 132 4.14 -3.53 8.51
CA LEU A 132 3.38 -3.96 7.35
C LEU A 132 4.29 -4.73 6.39
N VAL A 133 3.87 -5.93 6.03
CA VAL A 133 4.48 -6.73 4.96
C VAL A 133 3.57 -6.65 3.74
N ILE A 134 4.12 -6.21 2.61
CA ILE A 134 3.41 -6.15 1.34
C ILE A 134 4.02 -7.17 0.39
N LEU A 135 3.23 -8.16 -0.01
CA LEU A 135 3.62 -9.14 -1.03
C LEU A 135 3.36 -8.52 -2.40
N LEU A 136 4.37 -8.47 -3.26
CA LEU A 136 4.29 -7.85 -4.57
C LEU A 136 4.90 -8.77 -5.64
N ASP A 137 4.15 -9.09 -6.69
CA ASP A 137 4.71 -9.77 -7.85
C ASP A 137 5.66 -8.84 -8.61
N LYS A 138 6.84 -9.32 -8.98
CA LYS A 138 7.81 -8.52 -9.74
C LYS A 138 7.28 -8.00 -11.07
N THR A 139 6.32 -8.69 -11.67
CA THR A 139 5.68 -8.28 -12.93
C THR A 139 4.71 -7.12 -12.75
N GLY A 140 4.32 -6.83 -11.50
CA GLY A 140 3.51 -5.67 -11.12
C GLY A 140 4.30 -4.36 -11.07
N ILE A 141 5.63 -4.38 -11.21
CA ILE A 141 6.44 -3.16 -11.12
C ILE A 141 6.39 -2.38 -12.43
N VAL A 142 6.08 -1.10 -12.30
CA VAL A 142 5.98 -0.12 -13.41
C VAL A 142 6.95 1.04 -13.18
N ASN A 143 7.17 1.86 -14.21
CA ASN A 143 8.12 2.96 -14.14
C ASN A 143 7.62 4.14 -13.29
N ASN A 144 6.38 4.56 -13.50
CA ASN A 144 5.83 5.83 -12.99
C ASN A 144 4.36 5.71 -12.60
N MET A 145 3.83 6.75 -11.96
CA MET A 145 2.44 6.79 -11.50
C MET A 145 1.42 6.71 -12.63
N HIS A 146 1.71 7.24 -13.82
CA HIS A 146 0.78 7.17 -14.95
C HIS A 146 0.56 5.74 -15.41
N GLU A 147 1.65 4.95 -15.48
CA GLU A 147 1.57 3.50 -15.78
C GLU A 147 0.80 2.74 -14.69
N ALA A 148 0.99 3.14 -13.41
CA ALA A 148 0.26 2.53 -12.30
C ALA A 148 -1.24 2.79 -12.40
N TYR A 149 -1.66 4.04 -12.60
CA TYR A 149 -3.07 4.38 -12.76
C TYR A 149 -3.72 3.69 -13.96
N ALA A 150 -2.97 3.46 -15.05
CA ALA A 150 -3.47 2.72 -16.21
C ALA A 150 -3.73 1.23 -15.92
N ARG A 151 -3.09 0.66 -14.89
CA ARG A 151 -3.27 -0.74 -14.46
C ARG A 151 -4.32 -0.93 -13.37
N ILE A 152 -4.67 0.15 -12.64
CA ILE A 152 -5.64 0.07 -11.54
C ILE A 152 -7.04 0.09 -12.11
N HIS A 153 -7.78 -0.99 -11.89
CA HIS A 153 -9.19 -1.10 -12.26
C HIS A 153 -9.99 -1.44 -11.00
N MET A 154 -10.76 -0.44 -10.52
CA MET A 154 -11.74 -0.69 -9.46
C MET A 154 -12.97 -1.36 -10.08
N ASP A 155 -13.34 -2.49 -9.54
CA ASP A 155 -14.50 -3.29 -9.96
C ASP A 155 -15.31 -3.76 -8.74
N ASP A 156 -16.18 -4.73 -8.93
CA ASP A 156 -17.02 -5.26 -7.85
C ASP A 156 -16.23 -5.99 -6.75
N ARG A 157 -14.96 -6.33 -6.98
CA ARG A 157 -14.10 -6.99 -5.99
C ARG A 157 -13.66 -6.05 -4.88
N TYR A 158 -13.41 -4.78 -5.22
CA TYR A 158 -13.07 -3.75 -4.25
C TYR A 158 -13.33 -2.34 -4.80
N GLN A 159 -13.76 -1.43 -3.92
CA GLN A 159 -14.05 -0.03 -4.25
C GLN A 159 -13.10 0.96 -3.57
N PHE A 160 -12.10 0.46 -2.87
CA PHE A 160 -11.08 1.25 -2.19
C PHE A 160 -9.71 0.59 -2.38
N GLY A 161 -8.70 1.42 -2.48
CA GLY A 161 -7.30 1.03 -2.40
C GLY A 161 -6.47 2.24 -2.02
N THR A 162 -5.23 2.00 -1.66
CA THR A 162 -4.32 3.06 -1.26
C THR A 162 -2.92 2.82 -1.80
N PHE A 163 -2.20 3.89 -2.09
CA PHE A 163 -0.77 3.83 -2.33
C PHE A 163 -0.01 3.93 -1.01
N ILE A 164 0.88 2.97 -0.76
CA ILE A 164 1.76 2.93 0.41
C ILE A 164 3.20 3.03 -0.09
N SER A 165 3.97 3.98 0.46
CA SER A 165 5.39 4.19 0.13
C SER A 165 6.22 4.26 1.40
N GLY A 166 6.79 3.13 1.79
CA GLY A 166 7.59 3.01 3.01
C GLY A 166 6.80 3.24 4.31
N PRO A 167 7.49 3.33 5.46
CA PRO A 167 6.89 3.51 6.77
C PRO A 167 6.29 4.90 6.96
N SER A 168 5.34 5.00 7.90
CA SER A 168 4.73 6.28 8.29
C SER A 168 5.76 7.24 8.87
N LYS A 169 5.82 8.45 8.33
CA LYS A 169 6.71 9.53 8.75
C LYS A 169 5.88 10.77 9.02
N THR A 170 6.00 11.32 10.23
CA THR A 170 5.35 12.58 10.63
C THR A 170 6.42 13.57 11.04
N ALA A 171 6.46 14.74 10.38
CA ALA A 171 7.45 15.78 10.63
C ALA A 171 6.95 16.94 11.51
N ASP A 172 5.64 17.00 11.79
CA ASP A 172 4.99 18.17 12.39
C ASP A 172 4.95 18.16 13.93
N ILE A 173 5.48 17.13 14.57
CA ILE A 173 5.51 17.06 16.03
C ILE A 173 6.87 17.62 16.51
N GLU A 174 6.86 18.86 17.02
CA GLU A 174 8.03 19.56 17.62
C GLU A 174 9.28 19.59 16.69
N GLN A 175 9.07 19.60 15.35
CA GLN A 175 10.14 19.57 14.34
C GLN A 175 11.01 18.29 14.39
N ALA A 176 10.55 17.24 15.07
CA ALA A 176 11.19 15.93 15.10
C ALA A 176 10.51 14.97 14.11
N LEU A 177 11.32 14.18 13.41
CA LEU A 177 10.79 13.10 12.56
C LEU A 177 10.34 11.93 13.46
N VAL A 178 9.02 11.70 13.50
CA VAL A 178 8.44 10.58 14.25
C VAL A 178 8.03 9.49 13.27
N MET A 179 8.46 8.25 13.54
CA MET A 179 8.12 7.07 12.75
C MET A 179 6.96 6.30 13.40
N GLY A 180 5.96 5.92 12.61
CA GLY A 180 4.88 5.05 13.06
C GLY A 180 3.78 5.71 13.90
N ALA A 181 3.67 7.05 13.89
CA ALA A 181 2.65 7.73 14.69
C ALA A 181 1.22 7.54 14.16
N GLN A 182 1.04 7.36 12.86
CA GLN A 182 -0.27 7.29 12.20
C GLN A 182 -0.50 6.00 11.39
N ALA A 183 0.55 5.24 11.11
CA ALA A 183 0.50 3.95 10.42
C ALA A 183 1.78 3.16 10.74
N ALA A 184 2.05 2.06 10.03
CA ALA A 184 3.16 1.17 10.30
C ALA A 184 4.50 1.91 10.44
N ARG A 185 5.23 1.62 11.51
CA ARG A 185 6.58 2.15 11.75
C ARG A 185 7.65 1.50 10.87
N GLY A 186 7.33 0.35 10.28
CA GLY A 186 8.20 -0.35 9.34
C GLY A 186 7.37 -1.01 8.24
N VAL A 187 7.89 -0.92 7.00
CA VAL A 187 7.29 -1.59 5.83
C VAL A 187 8.34 -2.48 5.19
N THR A 188 7.98 -3.75 5.00
CA THR A 188 8.79 -4.71 4.25
C THR A 188 8.04 -5.15 2.99
N VAL A 189 8.67 -4.96 1.84
CA VAL A 189 8.14 -5.45 0.55
C VAL A 189 8.78 -6.78 0.24
N VAL A 190 7.98 -7.83 0.14
CA VAL A 190 8.43 -9.15 -0.34
C VAL A 190 8.10 -9.25 -1.82
N ILE A 191 9.14 -9.18 -2.67
CA ILE A 191 8.99 -9.26 -4.12
C ILE A 191 9.04 -10.72 -4.54
N LEU A 192 7.95 -11.18 -5.14
CA LEU A 192 7.75 -12.56 -5.60
C LEU A 192 8.17 -12.70 -7.07
N SER A 193 9.01 -13.71 -7.36
CA SER A 193 9.51 -14.02 -8.70
C SER A 193 9.08 -15.39 -9.20
#